data_83113abc7cc9c79829b3ec6159dae6c1
#
_entry.id   83113abc7cc9c79829b3ec6159dae6c1
#
_cell.length_a   1.000
_cell.length_b   1.000
_cell.length_c   1.000
_cell.angle_alpha   90.00
_cell.angle_beta   90.00
_cell.angle_gamma   90.00
#
_symmetry.space_group_name_H-M   'P 1'
#
loop_
_entity.id
_entity.type
_entity.pdbx_description
1 polymer ?
#
loop_
_entity_poly.entity_id
_entity_poly.type
_entity_poly.pdbx_seq_one_letter_code
_entity_poly.pdbx_strand_id
1 'polypeptide(L)'
;MLVHPKIDPVALQLGPIAIHWYGLTYLLAFGLFLLCANLRLKHEPFRSVQGPGAWARKDIEDMLFLGVLGVVIGGRLGYCLFYKPDFYLANPLQILYVWQGGMSFHGGLLGVIVSQIWFARTRSKPFWQLMDFIAPCVPLGLAAGRLGNFINGELWGRAADPSLPWAMVFPQSGSGIPRHPSQIYQLLLEGILLFIVLWLYARKQRKEAQVSAAFLVGYGVARFTAEYFREPDAHLGILALKMSMGQWLSIPMILGGVLLWVWAETRADSAGRPPAGRRPAAR
;
A
#
# COMPACT_ATOMS: atom_id res chain seq x y z
N MET A 1 22.68 -8.29 23.25
CA MET A 1 21.51 -8.82 22.53
C MET A 1 20.29 -7.99 22.90
N LEU A 2 19.58 -7.48 21.93
CA LEU A 2 18.40 -6.64 22.16
C LEU A 2 17.19 -7.53 22.49
N VAL A 3 16.31 -7.05 23.36
CA VAL A 3 15.04 -7.71 23.67
C VAL A 3 13.93 -6.72 23.36
N HIS A 4 12.95 -7.16 22.55
CA HIS A 4 11.79 -6.34 22.24
C HIS A 4 11.00 -6.06 23.53
N PRO A 5 10.69 -4.79 23.85
CA PRO A 5 9.91 -4.47 25.03
C PRO A 5 8.50 -5.07 24.94
N LYS A 6 7.99 -5.56 26.07
CA LYS A 6 6.59 -5.99 26.17
C LYS A 6 5.71 -4.73 26.27
N ILE A 7 5.29 -4.20 25.14
CA ILE A 7 4.39 -3.05 25.08
C ILE A 7 2.95 -3.58 25.18
N ASP A 8 2.15 -2.96 26.06
CA ASP A 8 0.71 -3.25 26.11
C ASP A 8 0.08 -2.83 24.78
N PRO A 9 -0.65 -3.72 24.08
CA PRO A 9 -1.36 -3.36 22.86
C PRO A 9 -2.34 -2.19 23.02
N VAL A 10 -2.85 -1.97 24.24
CA VAL A 10 -3.68 -0.82 24.58
C VAL A 10 -2.80 0.38 24.92
N ALA A 11 -2.84 1.41 24.05
CA ALA A 11 -2.09 2.65 24.26
C ALA A 11 -2.72 3.54 25.33
N LEU A 12 -4.05 3.55 25.40
CA LEU A 12 -4.81 4.37 26.35
C LEU A 12 -6.15 3.71 26.67
N GLN A 13 -6.44 3.61 27.96
CA GLN A 13 -7.73 3.10 28.45
C GLN A 13 -8.58 4.26 28.96
N LEU A 14 -9.74 4.50 28.34
CA LEU A 14 -10.72 5.53 28.73
C LEU A 14 -12.02 4.85 29.18
N GLY A 15 -12.07 4.42 30.44
CA GLY A 15 -13.19 3.63 30.94
C GLY A 15 -13.37 2.33 30.15
N PRO A 16 -14.54 2.12 29.51
CA PRO A 16 -14.79 0.90 28.72
C PRO A 16 -14.11 0.92 27.33
N ILE A 17 -13.54 2.06 26.89
CA ILE A 17 -12.96 2.24 25.57
C ILE A 17 -11.44 2.03 25.65
N ALA A 18 -10.94 0.99 24.95
CA ALA A 18 -9.52 0.73 24.80
C ALA A 18 -9.02 1.25 23.44
N ILE A 19 -8.11 2.22 23.47
CA ILE A 19 -7.44 2.74 22.27
C ILE A 19 -6.16 1.94 22.07
N HIS A 20 -6.10 1.17 20.98
CA HIS A 20 -4.95 0.33 20.64
C HIS A 20 -3.90 1.09 19.83
N TRP A 21 -2.62 0.77 20.02
CA TRP A 21 -1.52 1.33 19.22
C TRP A 21 -1.74 1.16 17.73
N TYR A 22 -2.29 0.01 17.32
CA TYR A 22 -2.57 -0.26 15.91
C TYR A 22 -3.57 0.73 15.31
N GLY A 23 -4.60 1.11 16.07
CA GLY A 23 -5.53 2.17 15.65
C GLY A 23 -4.84 3.54 15.50
N LEU A 24 -3.93 3.89 16.43
CA LEU A 24 -3.16 5.13 16.36
C LEU A 24 -2.22 5.17 15.15
N THR A 25 -1.61 4.04 14.77
CA THR A 25 -0.77 3.99 13.56
C THR A 25 -1.58 4.10 12.27
N TYR A 26 -2.83 3.65 12.23
CA TYR A 26 -3.75 3.95 11.12
C TYR A 26 -4.10 5.44 11.05
N LEU A 27 -4.39 6.08 12.18
CA LEU A 27 -4.63 7.52 12.20
C LEU A 27 -3.40 8.32 11.74
N LEU A 28 -2.20 7.88 12.15
CA LEU A 28 -0.94 8.43 11.66
C LEU A 28 -0.81 8.26 10.15
N ALA A 29 -1.12 7.07 9.61
CA ALA A 29 -1.09 6.81 8.17
C ALA A 29 -2.03 7.74 7.40
N PHE A 30 -3.26 7.96 7.89
CA PHE A 30 -4.22 8.88 7.28
C PHE A 30 -3.74 10.34 7.36
N GLY A 31 -3.19 10.75 8.50
CA GLY A 31 -2.60 12.08 8.67
C GLY A 31 -1.42 12.33 7.71
N LEU A 32 -0.52 11.35 7.55
CA LEU A 32 0.59 11.40 6.62
C LEU A 32 0.10 11.43 5.16
N PHE A 33 -0.91 10.65 4.82
CA PHE A 33 -1.54 10.72 3.50
C PHE A 33 -2.09 12.11 3.21
N LEU A 34 -2.90 12.68 4.12
CA LEU A 34 -3.45 14.03 3.98
C LEU A 34 -2.36 15.09 3.85
N LEU A 35 -1.29 15.00 4.65
CA LEU A 35 -0.14 15.91 4.56
C LEU A 35 0.53 15.81 3.19
N CYS A 36 0.92 14.62 2.77
CA CYS A 36 1.59 14.40 1.48
C CYS A 36 0.71 14.81 0.31
N ALA A 37 -0.57 14.45 0.31
CA ALA A 37 -1.50 14.79 -0.75
C ALA A 37 -1.72 16.32 -0.85
N ASN A 38 -1.86 17.02 0.27
CA ASN A 38 -1.95 18.49 0.28
C ASN A 38 -0.65 19.16 -0.22
N LEU A 39 0.52 18.58 0.08
CA LEU A 39 1.79 19.06 -0.48
C LEU A 39 1.86 18.82 -1.99
N ARG A 40 1.37 17.67 -2.48
CA ARG A 40 1.34 17.36 -3.92
C ARG A 40 0.46 18.30 -4.73
N LEU A 41 -0.62 18.82 -4.19
CA LEU A 41 -1.43 19.85 -4.87
C LEU A 41 -0.62 21.09 -5.27
N LYS A 42 0.51 21.35 -4.58
CA LYS A 42 1.39 22.48 -4.87
C LYS A 42 2.43 22.18 -5.93
N HIS A 43 2.51 20.93 -6.42
CA HIS A 43 3.48 20.47 -7.41
C HIS A 43 2.82 20.18 -8.76
N GLU A 44 3.60 20.31 -9.84
CA GLU A 44 3.16 19.93 -11.18
C GLU A 44 2.97 18.40 -11.28
N PRO A 45 2.03 17.89 -12.10
CA PRO A 45 1.11 18.67 -12.97
C PRO A 45 -0.15 19.18 -12.25
N PHE A 46 -0.37 18.84 -10.98
CA PHE A 46 -1.63 19.06 -10.26
C PHE A 46 -1.91 20.54 -9.98
N ARG A 47 -0.86 21.34 -9.81
CA ARG A 47 -0.98 22.79 -9.58
C ARG A 47 -1.52 23.54 -10.79
N SER A 48 -1.16 23.14 -12.00
CA SER A 48 -1.47 23.87 -13.24
C SER A 48 -2.77 23.42 -13.89
N VAL A 49 -3.36 22.29 -13.46
CA VAL A 49 -4.64 21.81 -14.00
C VAL A 49 -5.76 22.74 -13.58
N GLN A 50 -6.45 23.34 -14.58
CA GLN A 50 -7.57 24.25 -14.39
C GLN A 50 -8.87 23.68 -14.97
N GLY A 51 -10.01 24.27 -14.59
CA GLY A 51 -11.32 23.86 -15.09
C GLY A 51 -11.90 22.64 -14.37
N PRO A 52 -12.81 21.88 -14.99
CA PRO A 52 -13.51 20.75 -14.34
C PRO A 52 -12.61 19.63 -13.83
N GLY A 53 -11.38 19.51 -14.38
CA GLY A 53 -10.36 18.57 -13.95
C GLY A 53 -9.44 19.10 -12.84
N ALA A 54 -9.60 20.34 -12.38
CA ALA A 54 -8.76 20.94 -11.34
C ALA A 54 -8.81 20.14 -10.04
N TRP A 55 -7.65 20.08 -9.38
CA TRP A 55 -7.50 19.36 -8.12
C TRP A 55 -7.76 20.30 -6.93
N ALA A 56 -8.59 19.88 -6.00
CA ALA A 56 -8.94 20.63 -4.81
C ALA A 56 -8.66 19.81 -3.55
N ARG A 57 -8.55 20.51 -2.41
CA ARG A 57 -8.42 19.85 -1.10
C ARG A 57 -9.56 18.88 -0.80
N LYS A 58 -10.79 19.23 -1.22
CA LYS A 58 -11.95 18.37 -1.09
C LYS A 58 -11.78 17.02 -1.83
N ASP A 59 -11.09 17.01 -2.97
CA ASP A 59 -10.80 15.75 -3.69
C ASP A 59 -9.93 14.83 -2.86
N ILE A 60 -8.98 15.36 -2.08
CA ILE A 60 -8.12 14.56 -1.19
C ILE A 60 -8.95 13.95 -0.06
N GLU A 61 -9.84 14.72 0.54
CA GLU A 61 -10.71 14.26 1.62
C GLU A 61 -11.67 13.17 1.12
N ASP A 62 -12.28 13.38 -0.05
CA ASP A 62 -13.16 12.40 -0.70
C ASP A 62 -12.41 11.13 -1.10
N MET A 63 -11.18 11.24 -1.65
CA MET A 63 -10.34 10.09 -1.99
C MET A 63 -10.00 9.24 -0.75
N LEU A 64 -9.61 9.90 0.35
CA LEU A 64 -9.30 9.22 1.59
C LEU A 64 -10.53 8.53 2.16
N PHE A 65 -11.65 9.23 2.23
CA PHE A 65 -12.91 8.69 2.72
C PHE A 65 -13.35 7.46 1.93
N LEU A 66 -13.34 7.57 0.60
CA LEU A 66 -13.70 6.46 -0.28
C LEU A 66 -12.68 5.31 -0.22
N GLY A 67 -11.41 5.61 -0.05
CA GLY A 67 -10.37 4.62 0.16
C GLY A 67 -10.60 3.81 1.44
N VAL A 68 -10.87 4.48 2.57
CA VAL A 68 -11.19 3.83 3.85
C VAL A 68 -12.46 2.98 3.73
N LEU A 69 -13.51 3.54 3.12
CA LEU A 69 -14.75 2.81 2.89
C LEU A 69 -14.52 1.58 2.01
N GLY A 70 -13.72 1.71 0.96
CA GLY A 70 -13.30 0.62 0.08
C GLY A 70 -12.56 -0.48 0.83
N VAL A 71 -11.59 -0.12 1.71
CA VAL A 71 -10.90 -1.10 2.56
C VAL A 71 -11.88 -1.86 3.44
N VAL A 72 -12.77 -1.16 4.14
CA VAL A 72 -13.69 -1.78 5.11
C VAL A 72 -14.68 -2.70 4.41
N ILE A 73 -15.37 -2.19 3.39
CA ILE A 73 -16.39 -2.97 2.65
C ILE A 73 -15.73 -4.11 1.89
N GLY A 74 -14.69 -3.82 1.12
CA GLY A 74 -14.00 -4.82 0.32
C GLY A 74 -13.33 -5.89 1.17
N GLY A 75 -12.66 -5.49 2.25
CA GLY A 75 -12.02 -6.41 3.20
C GLY A 75 -13.02 -7.34 3.86
N ARG A 76 -14.16 -6.81 4.29
CA ARG A 76 -15.22 -7.60 4.90
C ARG A 76 -15.88 -8.54 3.91
N LEU A 77 -16.31 -8.04 2.76
CA LEU A 77 -16.91 -8.87 1.72
C LEU A 77 -15.97 -9.95 1.22
N GLY A 78 -14.69 -9.60 1.00
CA GLY A 78 -13.68 -10.57 0.60
C GLY A 78 -13.47 -11.67 1.65
N TYR A 79 -13.51 -11.33 2.93
CA TYR A 79 -13.45 -12.34 3.99
C TYR A 79 -14.69 -13.24 4.00
N CYS A 80 -15.88 -12.66 3.94
CA CYS A 80 -17.13 -13.41 3.95
C CYS A 80 -17.23 -14.39 2.77
N LEU A 81 -16.83 -13.94 1.57
CA LEU A 81 -16.96 -14.72 0.34
C LEU A 81 -15.92 -15.83 0.20
N PHE A 82 -14.67 -15.59 0.64
CA PHE A 82 -13.56 -16.50 0.36
C PHE A 82 -13.13 -17.35 1.56
N TYR A 83 -13.39 -16.91 2.81
CA TYR A 83 -12.92 -17.64 3.99
C TYR A 83 -14.02 -18.40 4.73
N LYS A 84 -15.24 -17.88 4.76
CA LYS A 84 -16.38 -18.50 5.49
C LYS A 84 -17.72 -18.33 4.76
N PRO A 85 -17.82 -18.68 3.46
CA PRO A 85 -19.06 -18.44 2.69
C PRO A 85 -20.27 -19.09 3.30
N ASP A 86 -20.19 -20.35 3.71
CA ASP A 86 -21.34 -21.10 4.25
C ASP A 86 -21.89 -20.46 5.53
N PHE A 87 -20.99 -19.99 6.41
CA PHE A 87 -21.40 -19.32 7.64
C PHE A 87 -22.15 -18.03 7.37
N TYR A 88 -21.65 -17.18 6.45
CA TYR A 88 -22.27 -15.89 6.17
C TYR A 88 -23.53 -16.00 5.28
N LEU A 89 -23.64 -17.03 4.47
CA LEU A 89 -24.88 -17.36 3.77
C LEU A 89 -26.00 -17.77 4.76
N ALA A 90 -25.64 -18.53 5.79
CA ALA A 90 -26.60 -18.91 6.85
C ALA A 90 -26.91 -17.74 7.80
N ASN A 91 -26.02 -16.77 7.95
CA ASN A 91 -26.12 -15.66 8.90
C ASN A 91 -25.80 -14.30 8.25
N PRO A 92 -26.61 -13.79 7.30
CA PRO A 92 -26.25 -12.63 6.48
C PRO A 92 -26.06 -11.33 7.27
N LEU A 93 -26.75 -11.15 8.40
CA LEU A 93 -26.59 -9.97 9.25
C LEU A 93 -25.19 -9.88 9.89
N GLN A 94 -24.51 -11.01 10.05
CA GLN A 94 -23.15 -11.06 10.60
C GLN A 94 -22.11 -10.42 9.66
N ILE A 95 -22.43 -10.24 8.38
CA ILE A 95 -21.58 -9.50 7.43
C ILE A 95 -21.32 -8.07 7.95
N LEU A 96 -22.29 -7.45 8.61
CA LEU A 96 -22.20 -6.08 9.10
C LEU A 96 -21.33 -5.93 10.38
N TYR A 97 -21.04 -7.03 11.07
CA TYR A 97 -20.34 -7.00 12.36
C TYR A 97 -18.80 -6.93 12.15
N VAL A 98 -18.35 -5.82 11.54
CA VAL A 98 -16.92 -5.59 11.22
C VAL A 98 -16.01 -5.56 12.45
N TRP A 99 -16.55 -5.23 13.62
CA TRP A 99 -15.84 -5.20 14.90
C TRP A 99 -15.46 -6.58 15.46
N GLN A 100 -16.03 -7.66 14.92
CA GLN A 100 -15.69 -9.03 15.29
C GLN A 100 -14.43 -9.55 14.55
N GLY A 101 -13.78 -8.71 13.77
CA GLY A 101 -12.66 -9.12 12.93
C GLY A 101 -13.09 -9.79 11.62
N GLY A 102 -12.17 -10.52 10.98
CA GLY A 102 -12.43 -11.16 9.69
C GLY A 102 -12.39 -10.18 8.53
N MET A 103 -11.17 -9.78 8.14
CA MET A 103 -10.89 -8.90 7.01
C MET A 103 -9.94 -9.58 6.04
N SER A 104 -10.22 -9.47 4.75
CA SER A 104 -9.36 -9.96 3.67
C SER A 104 -8.50 -8.82 3.13
N PHE A 105 -7.18 -9.01 3.11
CA PHE A 105 -6.28 -8.03 2.50
C PHE A 105 -6.59 -7.81 1.01
N HIS A 106 -6.75 -8.90 0.25
CA HIS A 106 -7.05 -8.79 -1.19
C HIS A 106 -8.43 -8.16 -1.45
N GLY A 107 -9.41 -8.48 -0.60
CA GLY A 107 -10.72 -7.83 -0.65
C GLY A 107 -10.62 -6.33 -0.39
N GLY A 108 -9.86 -5.92 0.61
CA GLY A 108 -9.59 -4.51 0.91
C GLY A 108 -8.90 -3.78 -0.24
N LEU A 109 -7.87 -4.39 -0.83
CA LEU A 109 -7.17 -3.82 -1.99
C LEU A 109 -8.10 -3.62 -3.19
N LEU A 110 -8.90 -4.63 -3.53
CA LEU A 110 -9.89 -4.52 -4.61
C LEU A 110 -10.93 -3.45 -4.31
N GLY A 111 -11.40 -3.36 -3.06
CA GLY A 111 -12.33 -2.33 -2.62
C GLY A 111 -11.76 -0.92 -2.80
N VAL A 112 -10.50 -0.70 -2.46
CA VAL A 112 -9.81 0.59 -2.72
C VAL A 112 -9.76 0.87 -4.21
N ILE A 113 -9.32 -0.08 -5.03
CA ILE A 113 -9.21 0.11 -6.48
C ILE A 113 -10.58 0.50 -7.07
N VAL A 114 -11.64 -0.24 -6.72
CA VAL A 114 -13.00 0.04 -7.19
C VAL A 114 -13.46 1.43 -6.74
N SER A 115 -13.23 1.80 -5.48
CA SER A 115 -13.61 3.11 -4.95
C SER A 115 -12.87 4.25 -5.67
N GLN A 116 -11.60 4.07 -5.98
CA GLN A 116 -10.82 5.07 -6.72
C GLN A 116 -11.22 5.16 -8.20
N ILE A 117 -11.58 4.05 -8.84
CA ILE A 117 -12.17 4.07 -10.20
C ILE A 117 -13.49 4.84 -10.19
N TRP A 118 -14.33 4.60 -9.20
CA TRP A 118 -15.61 5.33 -9.05
C TRP A 118 -15.37 6.83 -8.82
N PHE A 119 -14.44 7.19 -7.92
CA PHE A 119 -14.03 8.59 -7.72
C PHE A 119 -13.54 9.24 -9.01
N ALA A 120 -12.64 8.58 -9.74
CA ALA A 120 -12.09 9.10 -11.00
C ALA A 120 -13.18 9.42 -12.02
N ARG A 121 -14.17 8.51 -12.15
CA ARG A 121 -15.30 8.69 -13.09
C ARG A 121 -16.25 9.80 -12.65
N THR A 122 -16.60 9.88 -11.36
CA THR A 122 -17.57 10.87 -10.86
C THR A 122 -16.97 12.28 -10.80
N ARG A 123 -15.65 12.41 -10.64
CA ARG A 123 -14.93 13.69 -10.61
C ARG A 123 -14.27 14.06 -11.94
N SER A 124 -14.55 13.31 -13.03
CA SER A 124 -13.97 13.55 -14.37
C SER A 124 -12.44 13.65 -14.36
N LYS A 125 -11.78 12.82 -13.52
CA LYS A 125 -10.32 12.76 -13.44
C LYS A 125 -9.81 11.52 -14.15
N PRO A 126 -8.72 11.61 -14.96
CA PRO A 126 -8.11 10.42 -15.55
C PRO A 126 -7.63 9.46 -14.47
N PHE A 127 -7.97 8.18 -14.57
CA PHE A 127 -7.66 7.17 -13.56
C PHE A 127 -6.14 7.08 -13.27
N TRP A 128 -5.32 7.05 -14.30
CA TRP A 128 -3.87 6.95 -14.10
C TRP A 128 -3.27 8.22 -13.50
N GLN A 129 -3.81 9.40 -13.82
CA GLN A 129 -3.40 10.64 -13.17
C GLN A 129 -3.74 10.61 -11.67
N LEU A 130 -4.91 10.05 -11.31
CA LEU A 130 -5.30 9.83 -9.91
C LEU A 130 -4.33 8.85 -9.21
N MET A 131 -3.99 7.73 -9.87
CA MET A 131 -3.05 6.77 -9.31
C MET A 131 -1.65 7.37 -9.14
N ASP A 132 -1.18 8.15 -10.10
CA ASP A 132 0.10 8.88 -10.02
C ASP A 132 0.10 9.95 -8.92
N PHE A 133 -1.07 10.50 -8.59
CA PHE A 133 -1.22 11.41 -7.45
C PHE A 133 -1.07 10.66 -6.12
N ILE A 134 -1.73 9.51 -5.98
CA ILE A 134 -1.80 8.71 -4.76
C ILE A 134 -0.47 7.98 -4.49
N ALA A 135 0.17 7.43 -5.51
CA ALA A 135 1.30 6.51 -5.40
C ALA A 135 2.45 7.00 -4.47
N PRO A 136 2.93 8.27 -4.52
CA PRO A 136 3.96 8.74 -3.60
C PRO A 136 3.49 8.95 -2.16
N CYS A 137 2.18 8.97 -1.91
CA CYS A 137 1.61 9.15 -0.57
C CYS A 137 1.44 7.83 0.20
N VAL A 138 1.40 6.69 -0.52
CA VAL A 138 1.15 5.37 0.06
C VAL A 138 2.29 4.87 0.97
N PRO A 139 3.57 5.00 0.62
CA PRO A 139 4.66 4.38 1.37
C PRO A 139 4.73 4.79 2.84
N LEU A 140 4.46 6.05 3.17
CA LEU A 140 4.44 6.49 4.57
C LEU A 140 3.31 5.85 5.38
N GLY A 141 2.18 5.55 4.73
CA GLY A 141 1.11 4.76 5.34
C GLY A 141 1.55 3.33 5.64
N LEU A 142 2.30 2.71 4.72
CA LEU A 142 2.90 1.38 4.92
C LEU A 142 3.91 1.41 6.08
N ALA A 143 4.77 2.45 6.15
CA ALA A 143 5.70 2.63 7.26
C ALA A 143 4.97 2.71 8.61
N ALA A 144 3.88 3.48 8.70
CA ALA A 144 3.07 3.59 9.91
C ALA A 144 2.47 2.23 10.32
N GLY A 145 1.97 1.43 9.36
CA GLY A 145 1.50 0.07 9.62
C GLY A 145 2.61 -0.85 10.14
N ARG A 146 3.82 -0.79 9.57
CA ARG A 146 4.98 -1.58 10.05
C ARG A 146 5.44 -1.16 11.43
N LEU A 147 5.34 0.12 11.75
CA LEU A 147 5.58 0.61 13.11
C LEU A 147 4.58 -0.01 14.09
N GLY A 148 3.30 -0.07 13.73
CA GLY A 148 2.27 -0.75 14.53
C GLY A 148 2.58 -2.23 14.75
N ASN A 149 3.00 -2.96 13.71
CA ASN A 149 3.43 -4.35 13.83
C ASN A 149 4.64 -4.50 14.78
N PHE A 150 5.61 -3.57 14.70
CA PHE A 150 6.75 -3.58 15.61
C PHE A 150 6.34 -3.32 17.05
N ILE A 151 5.51 -2.31 17.32
CA ILE A 151 5.01 -2.00 18.67
C ILE A 151 4.27 -3.20 19.28
N ASN A 152 3.45 -3.89 18.50
CA ASN A 152 2.72 -5.08 18.95
C ASN A 152 3.62 -6.33 19.05
N GLY A 153 4.87 -6.29 18.58
CA GLY A 153 5.77 -7.42 18.58
C GLY A 153 5.29 -8.58 17.72
N GLU A 154 4.66 -8.27 16.57
CA GLU A 154 4.14 -9.26 15.62
C GLU A 154 4.86 -9.19 14.27
N LEU A 155 4.72 -10.24 13.43
CA LEU A 155 5.35 -10.35 12.12
C LEU A 155 6.89 -10.18 12.17
N TRP A 156 7.53 -10.74 13.19
CA TRP A 156 8.99 -10.77 13.33
C TRP A 156 9.66 -11.54 12.19
N GLY A 157 11.01 -11.38 12.13
CA GLY A 157 11.81 -12.04 11.11
C GLY A 157 12.26 -13.45 11.47
N ARG A 158 12.98 -14.05 10.53
CA ARG A 158 13.66 -15.35 10.71
C ARG A 158 14.72 -15.24 11.80
N ALA A 159 15.19 -16.41 12.27
CA ALA A 159 16.32 -16.47 13.16
C ALA A 159 17.51 -15.70 12.56
N ALA A 160 18.16 -14.88 13.39
CA ALA A 160 19.31 -14.09 13.02
C ALA A 160 20.55 -14.59 13.77
N ASP A 161 21.73 -14.32 13.19
CA ASP A 161 22.99 -14.58 13.88
C ASP A 161 23.03 -13.77 15.18
N PRO A 162 23.33 -14.39 16.34
CA PRO A 162 23.44 -13.69 17.61
C PRO A 162 24.52 -12.60 17.65
N SER A 163 25.51 -12.65 16.77
CA SER A 163 26.54 -11.63 16.63
C SER A 163 26.05 -10.34 15.96
N LEU A 164 24.88 -10.37 15.31
CA LEU A 164 24.32 -9.22 14.64
C LEU A 164 23.88 -8.18 15.69
N PRO A 165 24.41 -6.94 15.68
CA PRO A 165 24.19 -5.96 16.74
C PRO A 165 22.72 -5.58 16.98
N TRP A 166 21.87 -5.68 15.95
CA TRP A 166 20.44 -5.36 16.00
C TRP A 166 19.54 -6.59 15.98
N ALA A 167 20.09 -7.82 16.09
CA ALA A 167 19.28 -9.00 16.30
C ALA A 167 18.49 -8.86 17.62
N MET A 168 17.22 -9.18 17.56
CA MET A 168 16.28 -8.93 18.65
C MET A 168 15.51 -10.19 19.03
N VAL A 169 15.40 -10.46 20.33
CA VAL A 169 14.49 -11.48 20.85
C VAL A 169 13.10 -10.87 21.00
N PHE A 170 12.11 -11.50 20.38
CA PHE A 170 10.71 -11.14 20.53
C PHE A 170 10.05 -12.08 21.54
N PRO A 171 9.74 -11.63 22.76
CA PRO A 171 9.10 -12.49 23.78
C PRO A 171 7.77 -13.08 23.30
N GLN A 172 7.06 -12.35 22.44
CA GLN A 172 5.78 -12.77 21.86
C GLN A 172 5.92 -14.00 20.93
N SER A 173 7.14 -14.28 20.41
CA SER A 173 7.40 -15.47 19.60
C SER A 173 7.45 -16.76 20.41
N GLY A 174 7.62 -16.68 21.74
CA GLY A 174 7.79 -17.82 22.62
C GLY A 174 9.09 -18.62 22.40
N SER A 175 9.92 -18.28 21.40
CA SER A 175 11.09 -19.08 21.00
C SER A 175 12.38 -18.70 21.74
N GLY A 176 12.48 -17.48 22.30
CA GLY A 176 13.67 -16.98 22.96
C GLY A 176 14.91 -16.80 22.04
N ILE A 177 14.82 -17.07 20.73
CA ILE A 177 15.90 -16.96 19.78
C ILE A 177 16.02 -15.54 19.22
N PRO A 178 17.23 -15.05 18.88
CA PRO A 178 17.44 -13.80 18.18
C PRO A 178 16.84 -13.87 16.77
N ARG A 179 16.16 -12.80 16.37
CA ARG A 179 15.49 -12.71 15.07
C ARG A 179 15.80 -11.38 14.40
N HIS A 180 15.65 -11.33 13.08
CA HIS A 180 15.67 -10.08 12.35
C HIS A 180 14.43 -9.24 12.71
N PRO A 181 14.56 -7.93 13.02
CA PRO A 181 13.42 -7.03 13.18
C PRO A 181 12.84 -6.68 11.79
N SER A 182 12.22 -7.65 11.12
CA SER A 182 11.76 -7.52 9.74
C SER A 182 10.75 -6.39 9.54
N GLN A 183 9.99 -6.03 10.59
CA GLN A 183 9.08 -4.89 10.58
C GLN A 183 9.84 -3.58 10.31
N ILE A 184 11.03 -3.42 10.92
CA ILE A 184 11.90 -2.24 10.72
C ILE A 184 12.49 -2.25 9.31
N TYR A 185 12.90 -3.42 8.79
CA TYR A 185 13.40 -3.51 7.41
C TYR A 185 12.33 -3.11 6.40
N GLN A 186 11.10 -3.58 6.61
CA GLN A 186 9.95 -3.22 5.75
C GLN A 186 9.61 -1.74 5.90
N LEU A 187 9.60 -1.19 7.12
CA LEU A 187 9.40 0.23 7.37
C LEU A 187 10.42 1.08 6.59
N LEU A 188 11.69 0.68 6.61
CA LEU A 188 12.76 1.41 5.92
C LEU A 188 12.68 1.25 4.40
N LEU A 189 12.49 0.04 3.89
CA LEU A 189 12.51 -0.25 2.44
C LEU A 189 11.19 0.09 1.76
N GLU A 190 10.06 -0.48 2.24
CA GLU A 190 8.72 -0.32 1.66
C GLU A 190 8.11 1.05 2.00
N GLY A 191 8.53 1.63 3.13
CA GLY A 191 8.07 2.92 3.62
C GLY A 191 9.01 4.07 3.25
N ILE A 192 10.07 4.28 4.03
CA ILE A 192 10.90 5.50 3.97
C ILE A 192 11.65 5.61 2.64
N LEU A 193 12.41 4.59 2.25
CA LEU A 193 13.20 4.62 1.02
C LEU A 193 12.31 4.78 -0.21
N LEU A 194 11.26 3.96 -0.31
CA LEU A 194 10.31 4.04 -1.41
C LEU A 194 9.62 5.41 -1.47
N PHE A 195 9.25 5.98 -0.31
CA PHE A 195 8.72 7.35 -0.23
C PHE A 195 9.68 8.36 -0.83
N ILE A 196 10.94 8.36 -0.39
CA ILE A 196 11.95 9.31 -0.86
C ILE A 196 12.11 9.20 -2.38
N VAL A 197 12.27 7.98 -2.89
CA VAL A 197 12.45 7.72 -4.34
C VAL A 197 11.25 8.23 -5.13
N LEU A 198 10.04 7.85 -4.75
CA LEU A 198 8.83 8.25 -5.46
C LEU A 198 8.54 9.74 -5.33
N TRP A 199 8.78 10.33 -4.16
CA TRP A 199 8.58 11.76 -3.94
C TRP A 199 9.50 12.60 -4.81
N LEU A 200 10.79 12.24 -4.87
CA LEU A 200 11.77 12.92 -5.74
C LEU A 200 11.47 12.70 -7.22
N TYR A 201 11.11 11.46 -7.60
CA TYR A 201 10.74 11.11 -8.98
C TYR A 201 9.51 11.90 -9.47
N ALA A 202 8.49 12.01 -8.61
CA ALA A 202 7.23 12.65 -8.91
C ALA A 202 7.25 14.19 -8.80
N ARG A 203 8.38 14.80 -8.39
CA ARG A 203 8.55 16.27 -8.42
C ARG A 203 8.61 16.85 -9.83
N LYS A 204 9.09 16.06 -10.78
CA LYS A 204 9.11 16.44 -12.21
C LYS A 204 7.84 15.91 -12.85
N GLN A 205 7.33 16.64 -13.84
CA GLN A 205 6.22 16.17 -14.68
C GLN A 205 6.62 14.84 -15.32
N ARG A 206 5.75 13.85 -15.21
CA ARG A 206 5.93 12.51 -15.76
C ARG A 206 4.82 12.18 -16.72
N LYS A 207 5.06 11.24 -17.62
CA LYS A 207 4.01 10.67 -18.46
C LYS A 207 2.99 9.97 -17.56
N GLU A 208 1.73 9.96 -17.98
CA GLU A 208 0.63 9.34 -17.24
C GLU A 208 0.92 7.86 -16.98
N ALA A 209 0.65 7.38 -15.77
CA ALA A 209 0.93 6.05 -15.23
C ALA A 209 2.40 5.75 -14.86
N GLN A 210 3.36 6.62 -15.13
CA GLN A 210 4.78 6.35 -14.82
C GLN A 210 5.07 6.33 -13.31
N VAL A 211 4.45 7.20 -12.53
CA VAL A 211 4.66 7.24 -11.08
C VAL A 211 4.04 6.00 -10.42
N SER A 212 2.89 5.57 -10.90
CA SER A 212 2.23 4.34 -10.49
C SER A 212 3.06 3.10 -10.86
N ALA A 213 3.63 3.08 -12.06
CA ALA A 213 4.54 2.03 -12.50
C ALA A 213 5.79 1.96 -11.62
N ALA A 214 6.40 3.12 -11.31
CA ALA A 214 7.55 3.22 -10.41
C ALA A 214 7.21 2.70 -8.99
N PHE A 215 6.01 3.00 -8.49
CA PHE A 215 5.54 2.46 -7.22
C PHE A 215 5.45 0.93 -7.26
N LEU A 216 4.82 0.34 -8.28
CA LEU A 216 4.66 -1.11 -8.40
C LEU A 216 6.02 -1.82 -8.44
N VAL A 217 6.95 -1.33 -9.25
CA VAL A 217 8.31 -1.89 -9.35
C VAL A 217 9.05 -1.70 -8.02
N GLY A 218 9.08 -0.48 -7.50
CA GLY A 218 9.82 -0.15 -6.28
C GLY A 218 9.32 -0.89 -5.05
N TYR A 219 8.00 -0.94 -4.85
CA TYR A 219 7.39 -1.70 -3.76
C TYR A 219 7.62 -3.21 -3.95
N GLY A 220 7.43 -3.73 -5.16
CA GLY A 220 7.65 -5.15 -5.45
C GLY A 220 9.08 -5.58 -5.14
N VAL A 221 10.08 -4.79 -5.55
CA VAL A 221 11.50 -5.05 -5.25
C VAL A 221 11.77 -4.95 -3.74
N ALA A 222 11.29 -3.88 -3.08
CA ALA A 222 11.46 -3.70 -1.64
C ALA A 222 10.84 -4.85 -0.85
N ARG A 223 9.62 -5.25 -1.21
CA ARG A 223 8.91 -6.36 -0.59
C ARG A 223 9.61 -7.69 -0.82
N PHE A 224 10.01 -7.97 -2.05
CA PHE A 224 10.75 -9.19 -2.39
C PHE A 224 12.04 -9.31 -1.57
N THR A 225 12.78 -8.20 -1.41
CA THR A 225 14.01 -8.15 -0.64
C THR A 225 13.75 -8.34 0.86
N ALA A 226 12.74 -7.67 1.42
CA ALA A 226 12.40 -7.78 2.83
C ALA A 226 11.96 -9.21 3.23
N GLU A 227 11.36 -9.96 2.31
CA GLU A 227 10.91 -11.34 2.56
C GLU A 227 12.04 -12.33 2.83
N TYR A 228 13.28 -12.05 2.43
CA TYR A 228 14.43 -12.88 2.81
C TYR A 228 14.66 -12.91 4.33
N PHE A 229 14.28 -11.85 5.01
CA PHE A 229 14.47 -11.66 6.46
C PHE A 229 13.20 -11.90 7.27
N ARG A 230 12.02 -11.95 6.61
CA ARG A 230 10.75 -12.17 7.28
C ARG A 230 10.51 -13.67 7.52
N GLU A 231 9.97 -14.02 8.69
CA GLU A 231 9.46 -15.37 8.93
C GLU A 231 8.25 -15.61 8.03
N PRO A 232 8.25 -16.70 7.23
CA PRO A 232 7.08 -17.06 6.43
C PRO A 232 5.85 -17.31 7.29
N ASP A 233 4.66 -17.02 6.77
CA ASP A 233 3.41 -17.30 7.48
C ASP A 233 3.27 -18.81 7.72
N ALA A 234 3.03 -19.22 8.97
CA ALA A 234 3.11 -20.61 9.39
C ALA A 234 2.20 -21.57 8.61
N HIS A 235 1.06 -21.07 8.11
CA HIS A 235 0.09 -21.87 7.35
C HIS A 235 0.45 -22.04 5.86
N LEU A 236 1.37 -21.23 5.31
CA LEU A 236 1.80 -21.28 3.91
C LEU A 236 3.23 -21.84 3.76
N GLY A 237 4.09 -21.54 4.71
CA GLY A 237 5.49 -21.95 4.70
C GLY A 237 6.28 -21.40 3.50
N ILE A 238 7.22 -22.19 3.03
CA ILE A 238 8.01 -21.93 1.83
C ILE A 238 7.40 -22.71 0.66
N LEU A 239 7.13 -22.00 -0.42
CA LEU A 239 6.47 -22.52 -1.62
C LEU A 239 7.50 -23.00 -2.68
N ALA A 240 7.03 -23.23 -3.89
CA ALA A 240 7.87 -23.58 -5.03
C ALA A 240 9.04 -22.59 -5.20
N LEU A 241 10.17 -23.07 -5.75
CA LEU A 241 11.44 -22.35 -5.93
C LEU A 241 12.02 -21.78 -4.61
N LYS A 242 11.66 -22.36 -3.46
CA LYS A 242 12.08 -21.93 -2.11
C LYS A 242 11.72 -20.47 -1.80
N MET A 243 10.66 -19.94 -2.41
CA MET A 243 10.18 -18.59 -2.20
C MET A 243 8.99 -18.56 -1.25
N SER A 244 8.85 -17.45 -0.51
CA SER A 244 7.66 -17.15 0.31
C SER A 244 6.49 -16.69 -0.58
N MET A 245 5.26 -16.71 -0.05
CA MET A 245 4.09 -16.15 -0.72
C MET A 245 4.29 -14.65 -1.04
N GLY A 246 4.94 -13.89 -0.15
CA GLY A 246 5.24 -12.48 -0.39
C GLY A 246 6.17 -12.27 -1.59
N GLN A 247 7.17 -13.13 -1.79
CA GLN A 247 8.03 -13.10 -2.97
C GLN A 247 7.27 -13.47 -4.24
N TRP A 248 6.44 -14.52 -4.19
CA TRP A 248 5.59 -14.90 -5.33
C TRP A 248 4.66 -13.79 -5.78
N LEU A 249 4.03 -13.09 -4.85
CA LEU A 249 3.13 -11.97 -5.16
C LEU A 249 3.88 -10.71 -5.62
N SER A 250 5.16 -10.56 -5.25
CA SER A 250 5.97 -9.43 -5.69
C SER A 250 6.37 -9.53 -7.17
N ILE A 251 6.57 -10.74 -7.70
CA ILE A 251 6.96 -10.95 -9.11
C ILE A 251 5.92 -10.39 -10.08
N PRO A 252 4.64 -10.79 -10.05
CA PRO A 252 3.65 -10.24 -10.98
C PRO A 252 3.46 -8.73 -10.80
N MET A 253 3.68 -8.19 -9.60
CA MET A 253 3.61 -6.76 -9.36
C MET A 253 4.78 -6.01 -10.02
N ILE A 254 6.00 -6.54 -9.93
CA ILE A 254 7.17 -5.98 -10.64
C ILE A 254 6.95 -6.05 -12.15
N LEU A 255 6.53 -7.20 -12.67
CA LEU A 255 6.26 -7.38 -14.10
C LEU A 255 5.16 -6.44 -14.60
N GLY A 256 4.05 -6.35 -13.85
CA GLY A 256 2.96 -5.43 -14.15
C GLY A 256 3.41 -3.97 -14.13
N GLY A 257 4.26 -3.60 -13.19
CA GLY A 257 4.85 -2.26 -13.12
C GLY A 257 5.75 -1.95 -14.33
N VAL A 258 6.59 -2.90 -14.73
CA VAL A 258 7.44 -2.75 -15.95
C VAL A 258 6.57 -2.63 -17.21
N LEU A 259 5.56 -3.48 -17.36
CA LEU A 259 4.64 -3.43 -18.50
C LEU A 259 3.87 -2.11 -18.52
N LEU A 260 3.41 -1.63 -17.37
CA LEU A 260 2.75 -0.34 -17.24
C LEU A 260 3.68 0.82 -17.63
N TRP A 261 4.96 0.73 -17.26
CA TRP A 261 5.95 1.73 -17.65
C TRP A 261 6.16 1.77 -19.16
N VAL A 262 6.36 0.60 -19.77
CA VAL A 262 6.52 0.50 -21.25
C VAL A 262 5.27 1.01 -21.96
N TRP A 263 4.08 0.65 -21.49
CA TRP A 263 2.82 1.16 -22.03
C TRP A 263 2.72 2.69 -21.93
N ALA A 264 3.08 3.29 -20.80
CA ALA A 264 3.09 4.75 -20.63
C ALA A 264 4.04 5.44 -21.59
N GLU A 265 5.22 4.86 -21.87
CA GLU A 265 6.17 5.38 -22.85
C GLU A 265 5.62 5.33 -24.27
N THR A 266 5.13 4.18 -24.71
CA THR A 266 4.63 3.98 -26.09
C THR A 266 3.40 4.81 -26.40
N ARG A 267 2.49 5.00 -25.44
CA ARG A 267 1.28 5.81 -25.60
C ARG A 267 1.62 7.31 -25.79
N ALA A 268 2.58 7.81 -25.08
CA ALA A 268 3.00 9.21 -25.21
C ALA A 268 3.65 9.48 -26.56
N ASP A 269 4.43 8.54 -27.10
CA ASP A 269 5.06 8.66 -28.41
C ASP A 269 4.03 8.62 -29.54
N SER A 270 2.94 7.87 -29.40
CA SER A 270 1.84 7.84 -30.36
C SER A 270 1.00 9.13 -30.37
N ALA A 271 0.83 9.77 -29.20
CA ALA A 271 0.12 11.04 -29.08
C ALA A 271 0.90 12.23 -29.65
N GLY A 272 2.24 12.14 -29.73
CA GLY A 272 3.12 13.15 -30.30
C GLY A 272 3.38 13.03 -31.80
N ARG A 273 2.95 11.92 -32.44
CA ARG A 273 3.10 11.78 -33.89
C ARG A 273 1.98 12.55 -34.62
N PRO A 274 2.30 13.52 -35.50
CA PRO A 274 1.30 14.11 -36.39
C PRO A 274 0.69 12.99 -37.27
N PRO A 275 -0.60 13.09 -37.65
CA PRO A 275 -1.25 12.06 -38.43
C PRO A 275 -0.47 11.87 -39.74
N ALA A 276 -0.02 10.64 -39.97
CA ALA A 276 0.72 10.28 -41.17
C ALA A 276 -0.15 10.55 -42.39
N GLY A 277 0.26 11.57 -43.20
CA GLY A 277 0.00 11.64 -44.61
C GLY A 277 -1.36 12.13 -45.08
N ARG A 278 -1.49 13.44 -45.22
CA ARG A 278 -2.06 13.92 -46.50
C ARG A 278 -0.88 14.36 -47.39
N ARG A 279 -0.47 13.50 -48.32
CA ARG A 279 0.32 13.96 -49.45
C ARG A 279 -0.47 15.07 -50.14
N PRO A 280 0.09 16.27 -50.41
CA PRO A 280 -0.57 17.25 -51.26
C PRO A 280 -0.74 16.62 -52.64
N ALA A 281 -1.98 16.62 -53.16
CA ALA A 281 -2.24 16.27 -54.53
C ALA A 281 -1.44 17.23 -55.42
N ALA A 282 -0.53 16.67 -56.21
CA ALA A 282 0.19 17.40 -57.22
C ALA A 282 -0.84 18.01 -58.19
N ARG A 283 -0.82 19.33 -58.34
CA ARG A 283 -1.42 20.05 -59.47
C ARG A 283 -0.39 20.18 -60.56
#